data_c675825c5dcb60d63c68ae5a75f03464
#
_entry.id   c675825c5dcb60d63c68ae5a75f03464
#
_cell.length_a   1.000
_cell.length_b   1.000
_cell.length_c   1.000
_cell.angle_alpha   90.00
_cell.angle_beta   90.00
_cell.angle_gamma   90.00
#
_symmetry.space_group_name_H-M   'P 1'
#
loop_
_entity.id
_entity.type
_entity.pdbx_description
1 polymer ?
#
loop_
_entity_poly.entity_id
_entity_poly.type
_entity_poly.pdbx_seq_one_letter_code
_entity_poly.pdbx_strand_id
1 'polypeptide(L)'
;MSFKDDFKTRNKRLVAEEMCVTYLKENNITHTRYGFDCLFDMKPKDFMKIPKNLRSTPDYMVISDSAYLLEVKGCHDILRLKLDDMQAYNFWDTLVKLYVFIYSTMEKKHKIVPYNKLSDIAHTCSMSYYKDNGKGYYKIPWELL
;
A
#
# COMPACT_ATOMS: atom_id res chain seq x y z
N MET A 1 -1.46 1.20 -19.66
CA MET A 1 -1.16 -0.14 -19.10
C MET A 1 -1.89 -1.19 -19.92
N SER A 2 -1.23 -2.28 -20.30
CA SER A 2 -1.94 -3.33 -21.01
C SER A 2 -2.88 -4.08 -20.05
N PHE A 3 -3.94 -4.68 -20.58
CA PHE A 3 -4.89 -5.50 -19.79
C PHE A 3 -4.19 -6.60 -18.97
N LYS A 4 -3.10 -7.16 -19.51
CA LYS A 4 -2.30 -8.19 -18.81
C LYS A 4 -1.54 -7.62 -17.61
N ASP A 5 -1.06 -6.39 -17.71
CA ASP A 5 -0.32 -5.74 -16.61
C ASP A 5 -1.26 -5.35 -15.48
N ASP A 6 -2.46 -4.89 -15.82
CA ASP A 6 -3.52 -4.61 -14.83
C ASP A 6 -3.92 -5.87 -14.06
N PHE A 7 -4.10 -6.98 -14.75
CA PHE A 7 -4.44 -8.24 -14.13
C PHE A 7 -3.35 -8.74 -13.18
N LYS A 8 -2.08 -8.67 -13.59
CA LYS A 8 -0.95 -9.07 -12.73
C LYS A 8 -0.83 -8.19 -11.49
N THR A 9 -0.96 -6.88 -11.63
CA THR A 9 -0.89 -5.92 -10.53
C THR A 9 -2.03 -6.14 -9.55
N ARG A 10 -3.24 -6.32 -10.05
CA ARG A 10 -4.42 -6.61 -9.25
C ARG A 10 -4.29 -7.92 -8.49
N ASN A 11 -3.78 -8.97 -9.12
CA ASN A 11 -3.57 -10.26 -8.49
C ASN A 11 -2.55 -10.19 -7.34
N LYS A 12 -1.43 -9.50 -7.51
CA LYS A 12 -0.45 -9.27 -6.45
C LYS A 12 -1.05 -8.54 -5.25
N ARG A 13 -1.88 -7.55 -5.50
CA ARG A 13 -2.57 -6.80 -4.44
C ARG A 13 -3.53 -7.70 -3.66
N LEU A 14 -4.35 -8.50 -4.34
CA LEU A 14 -5.30 -9.42 -3.70
C LEU A 14 -4.58 -10.45 -2.82
N VAL A 15 -3.48 -11.02 -3.31
CA VAL A 15 -2.66 -11.96 -2.53
C VAL A 15 -2.08 -11.27 -1.29
N ALA A 16 -1.54 -10.06 -1.43
CA ALA A 16 -0.97 -9.32 -0.32
C ALA A 16 -2.04 -8.98 0.75
N GLU A 17 -3.23 -8.58 0.34
CA GLU A 17 -4.36 -8.31 1.26
C GLU A 17 -4.76 -9.57 2.03
N GLU A 18 -4.88 -10.70 1.34
CA GLU A 18 -5.19 -11.99 1.96
C GLU A 18 -4.12 -12.40 2.98
N MET A 19 -2.86 -12.28 2.64
CA MET A 19 -1.74 -12.61 3.52
C MET A 19 -1.67 -11.67 4.73
N CYS A 20 -2.00 -10.39 4.55
CA CYS A 20 -2.08 -9.43 5.65
C CYS A 20 -3.17 -9.81 6.65
N VAL A 21 -4.37 -10.10 6.18
CA VAL A 21 -5.50 -10.52 7.03
C VAL A 21 -5.15 -11.81 7.78
N THR A 22 -4.55 -12.77 7.11
CA THR A 22 -4.09 -14.02 7.72
C THR A 22 -3.10 -13.74 8.86
N TYR A 23 -2.10 -12.91 8.61
CA TYR A 23 -1.11 -12.50 9.61
C TYR A 23 -1.77 -11.86 10.84
N LEU A 24 -2.68 -10.90 10.62
CA LEU A 24 -3.36 -10.20 11.70
C LEU A 24 -4.21 -11.16 12.56
N LYS A 25 -4.91 -12.10 11.93
CA LYS A 25 -5.74 -13.10 12.62
C LYS A 25 -4.90 -14.12 13.38
N GLU A 26 -3.86 -14.67 12.75
CA GLU A 26 -3.00 -15.68 13.37
C GLU A 26 -2.24 -15.12 14.59
N ASN A 27 -1.94 -13.85 14.60
CA ASN A 27 -1.26 -13.18 15.72
C ASN A 27 -2.22 -12.51 16.70
N ASN A 28 -3.53 -12.72 16.56
CA ASN A 28 -4.56 -12.13 17.40
C ASN A 28 -4.46 -10.62 17.53
N ILE A 29 -4.15 -9.95 16.41
CA ILE A 29 -4.01 -8.49 16.37
C ILE A 29 -5.37 -7.87 16.10
N THR A 30 -5.85 -7.04 17.02
CA THR A 30 -7.11 -6.31 16.85
C THR A 30 -6.98 -5.29 15.73
N HIS A 31 -7.86 -5.37 14.75
CA HIS A 31 -7.85 -4.51 13.57
C HIS A 31 -9.24 -4.32 13.02
N THR A 32 -9.40 -3.24 12.24
CA THR A 32 -10.62 -2.98 11.48
C THR A 32 -10.26 -2.44 10.10
N ARG A 33 -11.08 -2.73 9.12
CA ARG A 33 -10.97 -2.10 7.80
C ARG A 33 -11.21 -0.60 7.97
N TYR A 34 -10.36 0.21 7.35
CA TYR A 34 -10.41 1.65 7.45
C TYR A 34 -10.53 2.32 6.07
N GLY A 35 -9.80 1.84 5.08
CA GLY A 35 -9.80 2.37 3.73
C GLY A 35 -11.02 1.97 2.90
N PHE A 36 -11.18 2.61 1.76
CA PHE A 36 -12.20 2.30 0.77
C PHE A 36 -11.80 1.04 -0.01
N ASP A 37 -12.40 -0.10 0.30
CA ASP A 37 -12.10 -1.38 -0.35
C ASP A 37 -13.10 -1.76 -1.43
N CYS A 38 -14.29 -1.17 -1.43
CA CYS A 38 -15.29 -1.41 -2.45
C CYS A 38 -16.12 -0.15 -2.70
N LEU A 39 -16.68 -0.07 -3.90
CA LEU A 39 -17.50 1.06 -4.35
C LEU A 39 -18.94 0.62 -4.61
N PHE A 40 -19.45 -0.38 -3.87
CA PHE A 40 -20.77 -0.95 -4.12
C PHE A 40 -21.89 0.09 -4.10
N ASP A 41 -21.83 1.02 -3.16
CA ASP A 41 -22.82 2.06 -2.98
C ASP A 41 -22.40 3.41 -3.58
N MET A 42 -21.30 3.43 -4.33
CA MET A 42 -20.74 4.68 -4.84
C MET A 42 -20.37 4.55 -6.32
N LYS A 43 -20.86 5.49 -7.12
CA LYS A 43 -20.48 5.60 -8.54
C LYS A 43 -19.03 6.08 -8.66
N PRO A 44 -18.26 5.62 -9.67
CA PRO A 44 -16.89 6.10 -9.88
C PRO A 44 -16.76 7.63 -9.95
N LYS A 45 -17.73 8.32 -10.55
CA LYS A 45 -17.76 9.78 -10.61
C LYS A 45 -17.83 10.41 -9.22
N ASP A 46 -18.63 9.84 -8.32
CA ASP A 46 -18.79 10.35 -6.95
C ASP A 46 -17.54 10.05 -6.12
N PHE A 47 -16.95 8.89 -6.28
CA PHE A 47 -15.66 8.55 -5.66
C PHE A 47 -14.58 9.58 -6.02
N MET A 48 -14.50 9.99 -7.27
CA MET A 48 -13.51 10.97 -7.72
C MET A 48 -13.73 12.39 -7.15
N LYS A 49 -14.90 12.68 -6.59
CA LYS A 49 -15.16 13.93 -5.85
C LYS A 49 -14.57 13.95 -4.45
N ILE A 50 -14.25 12.79 -3.89
CA ILE A 50 -13.61 12.70 -2.59
C ILE A 50 -12.17 13.24 -2.71
N PRO A 51 -11.71 14.11 -1.80
CA PRO A 51 -10.33 14.59 -1.80
C PRO A 51 -9.32 13.43 -1.86
N LYS A 52 -8.25 13.62 -2.63
CA LYS A 52 -7.27 12.55 -2.93
C LYS A 52 -6.72 11.88 -1.68
N ASN A 53 -6.38 12.64 -0.65
CA ASN A 53 -5.85 12.09 0.59
C ASN A 53 -6.86 11.15 1.28
N LEU A 54 -8.15 11.49 1.24
CA LEU A 54 -9.21 10.64 1.79
C LEU A 54 -9.44 9.40 0.92
N ARG A 55 -9.37 9.53 -0.41
CA ARG A 55 -9.47 8.36 -1.31
C ARG A 55 -8.34 7.37 -1.09
N SER A 56 -7.18 7.85 -0.70
CA SER A 56 -5.98 7.07 -0.42
C SER A 56 -5.83 6.74 1.06
N THR A 57 -6.94 6.60 1.78
CA THR A 57 -6.96 6.16 3.18
C THR A 57 -6.31 4.78 3.32
N PRO A 58 -5.41 4.58 4.29
CA PRO A 58 -4.80 3.27 4.52
C PRO A 58 -5.81 2.15 4.75
N ASP A 59 -5.43 0.93 4.41
CA ASP A 59 -6.34 -0.22 4.37
C ASP A 59 -6.91 -0.59 5.74
N TYR A 60 -6.09 -0.57 6.80
CA TYR A 60 -6.48 -1.01 8.13
C TYR A 60 -6.08 -0.02 9.22
N MET A 61 -6.89 0.01 10.27
CA MET A 61 -6.50 0.53 11.57
C MET A 61 -6.22 -0.66 12.48
N VAL A 62 -5.05 -0.67 13.10
CA VAL A 62 -4.63 -1.71 14.03
C VAL A 62 -4.62 -1.12 15.43
N ILE A 63 -5.15 -1.87 16.38
CA ILE A 63 -5.27 -1.44 17.78
C ILE A 63 -4.45 -2.38 18.64
N SER A 64 -3.40 -1.82 19.24
CA SER A 64 -2.48 -2.49 20.16
C SER A 64 -2.42 -1.64 21.44
N ASP A 65 -1.25 -1.39 22.00
CA ASP A 65 -1.07 -0.42 23.09
C ASP A 65 -1.46 1.00 22.65
N SER A 66 -1.30 1.28 21.37
CA SER A 66 -1.80 2.47 20.68
C SER A 66 -2.38 2.07 19.33
N ALA A 67 -3.18 2.95 18.73
CA ALA A 67 -3.68 2.73 17.36
C ALA A 67 -2.62 3.14 16.33
N TYR A 68 -2.48 2.38 15.26
CA TYR A 68 -1.68 2.73 14.11
C TYR A 68 -2.37 2.32 12.81
N LEU A 69 -1.96 2.90 11.71
CA LEU A 69 -2.48 2.61 10.38
C LEU A 69 -1.59 1.60 9.67
N LEU A 70 -2.20 0.75 8.86
CA LEU A 70 -1.50 -0.27 8.08
C LEU A 70 -1.98 -0.24 6.63
N GLU A 71 -1.06 0.03 5.74
CA GLU A 71 -1.26 -0.05 4.29
C GLU A 71 -0.71 -1.36 3.76
N VAL A 72 -1.40 -1.96 2.80
CA VAL A 72 -1.00 -3.25 2.20
C VAL A 72 -0.48 -3.04 0.79
N LYS A 73 0.71 -3.56 0.50
CA LYS A 73 1.33 -3.55 -0.82
C LYS A 73 1.80 -4.95 -1.21
N GLY A 74 1.63 -5.28 -2.47
CA GLY A 74 2.17 -6.49 -3.06
C GLY A 74 3.30 -6.19 -4.04
N CYS A 75 4.29 -7.07 -4.10
CA CYS A 75 5.35 -7.02 -5.10
C CYS A 75 5.79 -8.44 -5.48
N HIS A 76 6.58 -8.55 -6.54
CA HIS A 76 7.29 -9.79 -6.85
C HIS A 76 8.71 -9.73 -6.25
N ASP A 77 9.59 -8.97 -6.84
CA ASP A 77 10.97 -8.75 -6.40
C ASP A 77 11.27 -7.25 -6.14
N ILE A 78 10.51 -6.37 -6.77
CA ILE A 78 10.65 -4.92 -6.68
C ILE A 78 9.32 -4.29 -6.28
N LEU A 79 9.33 -3.52 -5.20
CA LEU A 79 8.19 -2.71 -4.81
C LEU A 79 8.20 -1.41 -5.62
N ARG A 80 7.09 -1.13 -6.31
CA ARG A 80 6.87 0.14 -7.00
C ARG A 80 6.09 1.07 -6.09
N LEU A 81 6.77 2.04 -5.52
CA LEU A 81 6.15 3.02 -4.63
C LEU A 81 5.87 4.31 -5.39
N LYS A 82 4.60 4.55 -5.69
CA LYS A 82 4.15 5.72 -6.46
C LYS A 82 4.33 7.01 -5.68
N LEU A 83 4.78 8.07 -6.35
CA LEU A 83 4.88 9.40 -5.74
C LEU A 83 3.53 9.90 -5.22
N ASP A 84 2.46 9.65 -5.96
CA ASP A 84 1.10 10.00 -5.54
C ASP A 84 0.70 9.31 -4.24
N ASP A 85 1.03 8.02 -4.09
CA ASP A 85 0.77 7.28 -2.85
C ASP A 85 1.59 7.86 -1.69
N MET A 86 2.86 8.20 -1.94
CA MET A 86 3.74 8.79 -0.90
C MET A 86 3.19 10.11 -0.37
N GLN A 87 2.60 10.94 -1.23
CA GLN A 87 1.98 12.20 -0.79
C GLN A 87 0.82 11.93 0.18
N ALA A 88 -0.03 10.95 -0.13
CA ALA A 88 -1.12 10.57 0.74
C ALA A 88 -0.59 9.96 2.05
N TYR A 89 0.42 9.11 1.99
CA TYR A 89 1.00 8.47 3.18
C TYR A 89 1.71 9.50 4.09
N ASN A 90 2.36 10.51 3.53
CA ASN A 90 2.93 11.61 4.31
C ASN A 90 1.83 12.30 5.13
N PHE A 91 0.69 12.56 4.53
CA PHE A 91 -0.46 13.14 5.22
C PHE A 91 -0.94 12.25 6.38
N TRP A 92 -1.16 10.97 6.13
CA TRP A 92 -1.68 10.03 7.14
C TRP A 92 -0.67 9.77 8.26
N ASP A 93 0.61 9.68 7.96
CA ASP A 93 1.66 9.45 8.95
C ASP A 93 1.84 10.65 9.90
N THR A 94 1.42 11.85 9.50
CA THR A 94 1.38 13.01 10.42
C THR A 94 0.26 12.92 11.44
N LEU A 95 -0.82 12.23 11.12
CA LEU A 95 -1.98 12.09 12.02
C LEU A 95 -1.84 10.90 12.96
N VAL A 96 -1.47 9.74 12.40
CA VAL A 96 -1.32 8.48 13.13
C VAL A 96 -0.17 7.70 12.50
N LYS A 97 0.67 7.06 13.29
CA LYS A 97 1.79 6.25 12.80
C LYS A 97 1.32 5.30 11.71
N LEU A 98 1.99 5.32 10.57
CA LEU A 98 1.69 4.47 9.42
C LEU A 98 2.78 3.42 9.23
N TYR A 99 2.35 2.16 9.08
CA TYR A 99 3.19 1.04 8.68
C TYR A 99 2.72 0.50 7.33
N VAL A 100 3.61 -0.09 6.59
CA VAL A 100 3.31 -0.73 5.31
C VAL A 100 3.61 -2.23 5.41
N PHE A 101 2.58 -3.03 5.21
CA PHE A 101 2.70 -4.48 5.08
C PHE A 101 3.00 -4.79 3.61
N ILE A 102 4.16 -5.37 3.33
CA ILE A 102 4.62 -5.64 1.98
C ILE A 102 4.81 -7.14 1.82
N TYR A 103 4.08 -7.74 0.89
CA TYR A 103 4.17 -9.16 0.58
C TYR A 103 4.87 -9.38 -0.76
N SER A 104 5.90 -10.22 -0.76
CA SER A 104 6.60 -10.65 -1.98
C SER A 104 6.06 -11.99 -2.46
N THR A 105 5.56 -12.02 -3.69
CA THR A 105 5.11 -13.29 -4.31
C THR A 105 6.27 -14.19 -4.72
N MET A 106 7.46 -13.61 -4.92
CA MET A 106 8.67 -14.37 -5.22
C MET A 106 9.23 -15.06 -3.96
N GLU A 107 9.41 -14.29 -2.89
CA GLU A 107 9.96 -14.79 -1.63
C GLU A 107 8.93 -15.54 -0.78
N LYS A 108 7.63 -15.37 -1.08
CA LYS A 108 6.49 -15.88 -0.30
C LYS A 108 6.59 -15.48 1.18
N LYS A 109 6.98 -14.24 1.41
CA LYS A 109 7.18 -13.64 2.73
C LYS A 109 6.64 -12.22 2.76
N HIS A 110 6.38 -11.72 3.96
CA HIS A 110 6.04 -10.32 4.17
C HIS A 110 7.07 -9.62 5.03
N LYS A 111 7.09 -8.30 4.90
CA LYS A 111 7.81 -7.38 5.80
C LYS A 111 6.86 -6.28 6.22
N ILE A 112 6.97 -5.81 7.45
CA ILE A 112 6.21 -4.66 7.94
C ILE A 112 7.22 -3.55 8.22
N VAL A 113 7.10 -2.45 7.49
CA VAL A 113 8.06 -1.35 7.51
C VAL A 113 7.36 -0.07 7.93
N PRO A 114 7.87 0.68 8.91
CA PRO A 114 7.37 2.02 9.19
C PRO A 114 7.47 2.89 7.93
N TYR A 115 6.42 3.66 7.64
CA TYR A 115 6.38 4.44 6.41
C TYR A 115 7.55 5.43 6.30
N ASN A 116 7.94 6.10 7.39
CA ASN A 116 9.08 7.01 7.36
C ASN A 116 10.37 6.31 6.92
N LYS A 117 10.61 5.08 7.39
CA LYS A 117 11.75 4.26 6.97
C LYS A 117 11.64 3.86 5.50
N LEU A 118 10.44 3.47 5.06
CA LEU A 118 10.19 3.13 3.65
C LEU A 118 10.46 4.34 2.75
N SER A 119 10.02 5.53 3.15
CA SER A 119 10.28 6.77 2.43
C SER A 119 11.78 7.06 2.31
N ASP A 120 12.54 6.90 3.39
CA ASP A 120 13.99 7.08 3.38
C ASP A 120 14.68 6.11 2.43
N ILE A 121 14.29 4.85 2.45
CA ILE A 121 14.81 3.83 1.53
C ILE A 121 14.47 4.21 0.08
N ALA A 122 13.23 4.62 -0.19
CA ALA A 122 12.77 5.00 -1.52
C ALA A 122 13.65 6.10 -2.13
N HIS A 123 14.03 7.11 -1.34
CA HIS A 123 14.85 8.21 -1.82
C HIS A 123 16.30 7.82 -2.16
N THR A 124 16.75 6.64 -1.75
CA THR A 124 18.05 6.07 -2.18
C THR A 124 17.93 5.22 -3.44
N CYS A 125 16.72 4.95 -3.91
CA CYS A 125 16.45 4.08 -5.05
C CYS A 125 16.22 4.86 -6.33
N SER A 126 16.30 4.17 -7.48
CA SER A 126 16.04 4.77 -8.78
C SER A 126 14.54 5.00 -8.99
N MET A 127 14.23 6.07 -9.70
CA MET A 127 12.88 6.38 -10.16
C MET A 127 12.65 5.89 -11.58
N SER A 128 11.39 5.63 -11.88
CA SER A 128 10.89 5.38 -13.23
C SER A 128 9.53 6.03 -13.41
N TYR A 129 9.00 5.98 -14.62
CA TYR A 129 7.72 6.61 -14.95
C TYR A 129 6.84 5.62 -15.70
N TYR A 130 5.55 5.63 -15.40
CA TYR A 130 4.57 4.85 -16.16
C TYR A 130 4.39 5.45 -17.55
N LYS A 131 4.46 4.61 -18.58
CA LYS A 131 4.35 5.03 -19.98
C LYS A 131 2.99 5.61 -20.34
N ASP A 132 1.93 5.13 -19.69
CA ASP A 132 0.55 5.52 -19.98
C ASP A 132 0.17 6.91 -19.44
N ASN A 133 0.67 7.28 -18.26
CA ASN A 133 0.27 8.53 -17.59
C ASN A 133 1.43 9.43 -17.16
N GLY A 134 2.68 9.01 -17.38
CA GLY A 134 3.87 9.77 -17.01
C GLY A 134 4.12 9.92 -15.50
N LYS A 135 3.33 9.26 -14.65
CA LYS A 135 3.48 9.35 -13.20
C LYS A 135 4.72 8.59 -12.72
N GLY A 136 5.44 9.20 -11.78
CA GLY A 136 6.67 8.65 -11.23
C GLY A 136 6.45 7.65 -10.12
N TYR A 137 7.38 6.72 -9.99
CA TYR A 137 7.45 5.78 -8.88
C TYR A 137 8.90 5.40 -8.59
N TYR A 138 9.18 5.05 -7.34
CA TYR A 138 10.46 4.48 -6.93
C TYR A 138 10.45 2.97 -7.12
N LYS A 139 11.58 2.41 -7.54
CA LYS A 139 11.81 0.97 -7.65
C LYS A 139 12.64 0.51 -6.47
N ILE A 140 11.99 -0.10 -5.49
CA ILE A 140 12.64 -0.53 -4.24
C ILE A 140 12.84 -2.04 -4.29
N PRO A 141 14.09 -2.53 -4.38
CA PRO A 141 14.38 -3.96 -4.29
C PRO A 141 13.96 -4.53 -2.94
N TRP A 142 13.42 -5.75 -2.95
CA TRP A 142 12.96 -6.43 -1.75
C TRP A 142 14.04 -6.50 -0.65
N GLU A 143 15.29 -6.68 -1.04
CA GLU A 143 16.42 -6.81 -0.11
C GLU A 143 16.64 -5.56 0.75
N LEU A 144 16.20 -4.40 0.30
CA LEU A 144 16.37 -3.14 1.02
C LEU A 144 15.28 -2.89 2.08
N LEU A 145 14.22 -3.67 2.04
CA LEU A 145 13.06 -3.50 2.95
C LEU A 145 13.28 -4.12 4.34
#